data_7e8015fbc55b2fa053c6886776788743
#
_entry.id   7e8015fbc55b2fa053c6886776788743
#
_cell.length_a   1.000
_cell.length_b   1.000
_cell.length_c   1.000
_cell.angle_alpha   90.00
_cell.angle_beta   90.00
_cell.angle_gamma   90.00
#
_symmetry.space_group_name_H-M   'P 1'
#
loop_
_entity.id
_entity.type
_entity.pdbx_description
1 polymer ?
#
loop_
_entity_poly.entity_id
_entity_poly.type
_entity_poly.pdbx_seq_one_letter_code
_entity_poly.pdbx_strand_id
1 'polypeptide(L)'
;FAEQMMFPEGLLCYRGSVFVAAPPYIWRLTDEDDDGVADHREVWFDGKTLTGCANDLHGPYLGRDGWIYWCKGAFAEQTYADADGEAWSTRAAHIFRRRLEGGVIEPVMTGGMDNPVDVAFASTGERFFTTTFLQHPAGGRRDGVIHAIYGGVYGKQHGVLDGHSLTGSLMPVL
;
A
#
# COMPACT_ATOMS: atom_id res chain seq x y z
N PHE A 1 19.39 12.44 7.95
CA PHE A 1 18.05 12.90 8.31
C PHE A 1 17.39 11.98 9.37
N ALA A 2 17.35 10.69 9.17
CA ALA A 2 16.89 9.72 10.15
C ALA A 2 17.61 8.38 10.00
N GLU A 3 17.83 7.68 11.12
CA GLU A 3 18.51 6.40 11.18
C GLU A 3 17.59 5.28 11.67
N GLN A 4 18.09 4.04 11.66
CA GLN A 4 17.40 2.85 12.18
C GLN A 4 16.05 2.58 11.49
N MET A 5 16.03 2.71 10.17
CA MET A 5 14.92 2.36 9.30
C MET A 5 15.16 0.98 8.70
N MET A 6 14.20 0.06 8.87
CA MET A 6 14.28 -1.27 8.30
C MET A 6 13.77 -1.24 6.86
N PHE A 7 14.60 -1.64 5.89
CA PHE A 7 14.22 -1.75 4.47
C PHE A 7 13.38 -0.56 3.98
N PRO A 8 13.90 0.68 3.97
CA PRO A 8 13.10 1.80 3.48
C PRO A 8 12.82 1.63 1.98
N GLU A 9 11.55 1.54 1.60
CA GLU A 9 11.09 1.21 0.25
C GLU A 9 10.26 2.32 -0.40
N GLY A 10 10.54 3.53 -0.03
CA GLY A 10 9.97 4.71 -0.62
C GLY A 10 9.75 5.84 0.37
N LEU A 11 9.67 7.05 -0.17
CA LEU A 11 9.46 8.25 0.64
C LEU A 11 8.59 9.28 -0.11
N LEU A 12 7.91 10.11 0.68
CA LEU A 12 7.13 11.25 0.22
C LEU A 12 7.43 12.47 1.09
N CYS A 13 7.93 13.54 0.48
CA CYS A 13 8.02 14.84 1.16
C CYS A 13 6.70 15.59 0.97
N TYR A 14 6.00 15.90 2.05
CA TYR A 14 4.72 16.58 1.99
C TYR A 14 4.42 17.38 3.24
N ARG A 15 4.08 18.68 3.07
CA ARG A 15 3.69 19.62 4.15
C ARG A 15 4.68 19.65 5.32
N GLY A 16 5.97 19.80 5.03
CA GLY A 16 7.02 19.90 6.05
C GLY A 16 7.36 18.62 6.78
N SER A 17 6.87 17.49 6.30
CA SER A 17 7.23 16.16 6.83
C SER A 17 7.72 15.24 5.73
N VAL A 18 8.51 14.25 6.12
CA VAL A 18 8.94 13.14 5.27
C VAL A 18 8.26 11.87 5.74
N PHE A 19 7.50 11.24 4.85
CA PHE A 19 6.87 9.95 5.10
C PHE A 19 7.73 8.85 4.49
N VAL A 20 8.08 7.84 5.26
CA VAL A 20 8.97 6.75 4.82
C VAL A 20 8.30 5.40 5.07
N ALA A 21 8.10 4.63 4.00
CA ALA A 21 7.73 3.22 4.15
C ALA A 21 8.98 2.43 4.57
N ALA A 22 9.02 2.04 5.82
CA ALA A 22 10.05 1.20 6.41
C ALA A 22 9.34 0.13 7.26
N PRO A 23 9.06 -1.05 6.69
CA PRO A 23 8.23 -2.07 7.30
C PRO A 23 8.60 -2.36 8.77
N PRO A 24 7.60 -2.65 9.64
CA PRO A 24 6.16 -2.76 9.34
C PRO A 24 5.42 -1.41 9.29
N TYR A 25 6.11 -0.29 9.36
CA TYR A 25 5.50 1.04 9.50
C TYR A 25 5.70 1.92 8.28
N ILE A 26 4.78 2.87 8.11
CA ILE A 26 5.07 4.12 7.43
C ILE A 26 5.29 5.16 8.52
N TRP A 27 6.48 5.71 8.55
CA TRP A 27 6.89 6.73 9.50
C TRP A 27 6.57 8.12 8.97
N ARG A 28 6.21 9.03 9.86
CA ARG A 28 6.25 10.47 9.61
C ARG A 28 7.40 11.07 10.40
N LEU A 29 8.25 11.79 9.72
CA LEU A 29 9.44 12.44 10.23
C LEU A 29 9.29 13.94 10.02
N THR A 30 9.60 14.74 11.03
CA THR A 30 9.54 16.21 10.94
C THR A 30 10.83 16.79 11.50
N ASP A 31 11.42 17.68 10.74
CA ASP A 31 12.56 18.51 11.11
C ASP A 31 11.96 19.91 11.41
N GLU A 32 12.05 20.37 12.66
CA GLU A 32 11.40 21.61 13.10
C GLU A 32 12.33 22.82 13.04
N ASP A 33 13.64 22.59 13.16
CA ASP A 33 14.63 23.65 13.18
C ASP A 33 15.45 23.78 11.89
N ASP A 34 15.12 22.93 10.88
CA ASP A 34 15.72 22.91 9.53
C ASP A 34 17.24 22.64 9.55
N ASP A 35 17.69 21.81 10.52
CA ASP A 35 19.10 21.41 10.64
C ASP A 35 19.47 20.19 9.79
N GLY A 36 18.48 19.56 9.15
CA GLY A 36 18.62 18.37 8.31
C GLY A 36 18.55 17.07 9.08
N VAL A 37 18.15 17.10 10.35
CA VAL A 37 17.88 15.94 11.21
C VAL A 37 16.43 15.96 11.67
N ALA A 38 15.76 14.83 11.67
CA ALA A 38 14.38 14.77 12.11
C ALA A 38 14.28 14.84 13.64
N ASP A 39 13.62 15.88 14.18
CA ASP A 39 13.32 16.04 15.61
C ASP A 39 12.22 15.12 16.09
N HIS A 40 11.23 14.89 15.23
CA HIS A 40 10.08 14.06 15.54
C HIS A 40 9.97 12.87 14.62
N ARG A 41 9.64 11.72 15.23
CA ARG A 41 9.39 10.46 14.55
C ARG A 41 8.14 9.81 15.11
N GLU A 42 7.11 9.66 14.29
CA GLU A 42 5.86 9.01 14.67
C GLU A 42 5.45 7.94 13.66
N VAL A 43 4.72 6.92 14.14
CA VAL A 43 4.12 5.90 13.26
C VAL A 43 2.88 6.52 12.63
N TRP A 44 2.96 6.84 11.35
CA TRP A 44 1.81 7.35 10.60
C TRP A 44 0.86 6.22 10.19
N PHE A 45 1.40 5.05 9.81
CA PHE A 45 0.63 3.85 9.49
C PHE A 45 1.34 2.62 10.05
N ASP A 46 0.58 1.74 10.68
CA ASP A 46 1.05 0.44 11.15
C ASP A 46 0.55 -0.65 10.20
N GLY A 47 1.45 -1.23 9.42
CA GLY A 47 1.18 -2.30 8.47
C GLY A 47 0.90 -3.65 9.12
N LYS A 48 0.99 -3.75 10.45
CA LYS A 48 0.67 -4.93 11.29
C LYS A 48 1.56 -6.15 11.09
N THR A 49 2.29 -6.21 9.99
CA THR A 49 3.07 -7.40 9.64
C THR A 49 4.47 -7.03 9.15
N LEU A 50 5.39 -7.95 9.38
CA LEU A 50 6.72 -7.95 8.80
C LEU A 50 7.00 -9.34 8.26
N THR A 51 6.99 -9.49 6.93
CA THR A 51 7.21 -10.78 6.27
C THR A 51 8.68 -11.16 6.16
N GLY A 52 9.57 -10.17 6.33
CA GLY A 52 11.00 -10.35 6.12
C GLY A 52 11.41 -10.43 4.64
N CYS A 53 10.53 -10.04 3.74
CA CYS A 53 10.79 -9.91 2.32
C CYS A 53 10.19 -8.61 1.80
N ALA A 54 10.44 -8.28 0.52
CA ALA A 54 10.01 -7.04 -0.10
C ALA A 54 8.48 -6.92 -0.35
N ASN A 55 7.66 -7.74 0.30
CA ASN A 55 6.21 -7.76 0.13
C ASN A 55 5.46 -6.95 1.20
N ASP A 56 6.14 -6.16 2.00
CA ASP A 56 5.49 -5.54 3.15
C ASP A 56 4.83 -4.20 2.83
N LEU A 57 5.59 -3.17 2.56
CA LEU A 57 5.07 -1.83 2.32
C LEU A 57 5.88 -1.11 1.24
N HIS A 58 5.20 -0.44 0.32
CA HIS A 58 5.82 0.43 -0.69
C HIS A 58 5.11 1.76 -0.78
N GLY A 59 5.84 2.81 -1.11
CA GLY A 59 5.37 4.18 -1.15
C GLY A 59 5.89 5.00 0.02
N PRO A 60 5.15 5.99 0.54
CA PRO A 60 3.80 6.41 0.12
C PRO A 60 3.80 7.35 -1.10
N TYR A 61 2.63 7.54 -1.69
CA TYR A 61 2.41 8.35 -2.90
C TYR A 61 1.28 9.35 -2.68
N LEU A 62 1.48 10.60 -3.07
CA LEU A 62 0.45 11.63 -2.99
C LEU A 62 -0.43 11.61 -4.24
N GLY A 63 -1.70 11.29 -4.07
CA GLY A 63 -2.71 11.38 -5.11
C GLY A 63 -3.12 12.83 -5.42
N ARG A 64 -3.58 13.08 -6.64
CA ARG A 64 -4.09 14.39 -7.04
C ARG A 64 -5.37 14.80 -6.31
N ASP A 65 -6.05 13.87 -5.69
CA ASP A 65 -7.21 14.03 -4.81
C ASP A 65 -6.85 14.40 -3.36
N GLY A 66 -5.55 14.55 -3.08
CA GLY A 66 -5.02 14.88 -1.76
C GLY A 66 -5.01 13.73 -0.77
N TRP A 67 -5.25 12.49 -1.24
CA TRP A 67 -5.06 11.29 -0.44
C TRP A 67 -3.62 10.78 -0.55
N ILE A 68 -3.15 10.14 0.51
CA ILE A 68 -1.88 9.43 0.52
C ILE A 68 -2.16 7.95 0.30
N TYR A 69 -1.50 7.39 -0.69
CA TYR A 69 -1.62 6.00 -1.13
C TYR A 69 -0.38 5.20 -0.76
N TRP A 70 -0.54 3.92 -0.52
CA TRP A 70 0.58 2.98 -0.36
C TRP A 70 0.17 1.58 -0.81
N CYS A 71 1.17 0.75 -1.10
CA CYS A 71 0.98 -0.66 -1.43
C CYS A 71 1.30 -1.53 -0.22
N LYS A 72 0.55 -2.62 -0.07
CA LYS A 72 0.79 -3.67 0.92
C LYS A 72 0.76 -5.02 0.21
N GLY A 73 1.84 -5.78 0.38
CA GLY A 73 1.98 -7.12 -0.21
C GLY A 73 1.09 -8.17 0.44
N ALA A 74 0.99 -9.33 -0.23
CA ALA A 74 0.17 -10.46 0.17
C ALA A 74 0.82 -11.34 1.26
N PHE A 75 0.09 -12.35 1.69
CA PHE A 75 0.40 -13.54 2.49
C PHE A 75 0.31 -13.38 4.00
N ALA A 76 0.90 -12.37 4.62
CA ALA A 76 0.78 -12.19 6.05
C ALA A 76 -0.59 -11.66 6.45
N GLU A 77 -1.19 -12.23 7.48
CA GLU A 77 -2.47 -11.76 8.01
C GLU A 77 -2.30 -10.41 8.71
N GLN A 78 -3.21 -9.51 8.43
CA GLN A 78 -3.26 -8.17 8.98
C GLN A 78 -4.71 -7.81 9.29
N THR A 79 -4.93 -7.09 10.39
CA THR A 79 -6.25 -6.69 10.84
C THR A 79 -6.31 -5.18 11.01
N TYR A 80 -7.35 -4.58 10.46
CA TYR A 80 -7.64 -3.15 10.52
C TYR A 80 -9.07 -2.91 10.98
N ALA A 81 -9.42 -1.66 11.28
CA ALA A 81 -10.78 -1.24 11.54
C ALA A 81 -11.34 -0.49 10.33
N ASP A 82 -12.60 -0.72 10.03
CA ASP A 82 -13.36 0.05 9.03
C ASP A 82 -13.91 1.38 9.59
N ALA A 83 -14.76 2.06 8.82
CA ALA A 83 -15.33 3.34 9.20
C ALA A 83 -16.25 3.26 10.42
N ASP A 84 -16.87 2.12 10.65
CA ASP A 84 -17.77 1.86 11.77
C ASP A 84 -17.03 1.33 13.00
N GLY A 85 -15.70 1.12 12.87
CA GLY A 85 -14.84 0.58 13.91
C GLY A 85 -14.84 -0.94 13.98
N GLU A 86 -15.51 -1.62 13.05
CA GLU A 86 -15.51 -3.08 12.98
C GLU A 86 -14.19 -3.61 12.44
N ALA A 87 -13.69 -4.65 13.08
CA ALA A 87 -12.43 -5.27 12.69
C ALA A 87 -12.60 -6.14 11.43
N TRP A 88 -11.68 -5.99 10.50
CA TRP A 88 -11.59 -6.87 9.35
C TRP A 88 -10.14 -7.34 9.12
N SER A 89 -9.99 -8.58 8.71
CA SER A 89 -8.69 -9.22 8.48
C SER A 89 -8.49 -9.57 7.01
N THR A 90 -7.24 -9.50 6.56
CA THR A 90 -6.88 -9.80 5.20
C THR A 90 -5.48 -10.41 5.11
N ARG A 91 -5.28 -11.27 4.12
CA ARG A 91 -3.97 -11.77 3.67
C ARG A 91 -3.68 -11.38 2.23
N ALA A 92 -4.58 -10.66 1.59
CA ALA A 92 -4.43 -10.21 0.22
C ALA A 92 -3.50 -9.01 0.13
N ALA A 93 -2.94 -8.79 -1.06
CA ALA A 93 -2.27 -7.54 -1.39
C ALA A 93 -3.30 -6.42 -1.61
N HIS A 94 -2.94 -5.22 -1.25
CA HIS A 94 -3.78 -4.05 -1.38
C HIS A 94 -3.03 -2.83 -1.90
N ILE A 95 -3.77 -1.95 -2.57
CA ILE A 95 -3.46 -0.53 -2.60
C ILE A 95 -4.40 0.12 -1.60
N PHE A 96 -3.82 0.73 -0.57
CA PHE A 96 -4.53 1.49 0.45
C PHE A 96 -4.42 2.98 0.22
N ARG A 97 -5.33 3.74 0.83
CA ARG A 97 -5.21 5.19 0.97
C ARG A 97 -5.82 5.67 2.29
N ARG A 98 -5.36 6.82 2.77
CA ARG A 98 -6.04 7.61 3.78
C ARG A 98 -5.64 9.08 3.73
N ARG A 99 -6.28 9.92 4.53
CA ARG A 99 -5.92 11.34 4.64
C ARG A 99 -4.62 11.52 5.43
N LEU A 100 -3.95 12.65 5.22
CA LEU A 100 -2.72 13.01 5.92
C LEU A 100 -2.90 12.96 7.44
N GLU A 101 -4.02 13.50 7.91
CA GLU A 101 -4.36 13.62 9.31
C GLU A 101 -4.70 12.28 9.98
N GLY A 102 -4.68 11.20 9.22
CA GLY A 102 -5.04 9.86 9.68
C GLY A 102 -6.48 9.49 9.31
N GLY A 103 -7.17 8.82 10.22
CA GLY A 103 -8.53 8.33 10.01
C GLY A 103 -8.56 6.94 9.39
N VAL A 104 -9.69 6.59 8.81
CA VAL A 104 -9.97 5.26 8.24
C VAL A 104 -9.06 4.95 7.07
N ILE A 105 -8.62 3.71 7.01
CA ILE A 105 -7.87 3.14 5.88
C ILE A 105 -8.88 2.63 4.87
N GLU A 106 -8.78 3.10 3.64
CA GLU A 106 -9.61 2.63 2.54
C GLU A 106 -8.83 1.71 1.61
N PRO A 107 -9.26 0.46 1.41
CA PRO A 107 -8.73 -0.37 0.36
C PRO A 107 -9.24 0.13 -1.00
N VAL A 108 -8.35 0.71 -1.78
CA VAL A 108 -8.67 1.16 -3.15
C VAL A 108 -8.79 -0.04 -4.07
N MET A 109 -7.91 -0.99 -3.88
CA MET A 109 -7.85 -2.20 -4.67
C MET A 109 -7.37 -3.38 -3.84
N THR A 110 -7.97 -4.52 -4.08
CA THR A 110 -7.59 -5.81 -3.50
C THR A 110 -7.37 -6.80 -4.63
N GLY A 111 -6.34 -7.63 -4.56
CA GLY A 111 -6.13 -8.56 -5.67
C GLY A 111 -5.31 -9.79 -5.39
N GLY A 112 -5.29 -10.67 -6.39
CA GLY A 112 -4.39 -11.81 -6.51
C GLY A 112 -2.98 -11.39 -6.90
N MET A 113 -2.56 -10.23 -6.45
CA MET A 113 -1.20 -9.70 -6.60
C MET A 113 -0.32 -10.29 -5.50
N ASP A 114 0.94 -10.51 -5.82
CA ASP A 114 1.95 -10.86 -4.83
C ASP A 114 2.46 -9.57 -4.17
N ASN A 115 3.03 -8.69 -4.97
CA ASN A 115 3.70 -7.50 -4.50
C ASN A 115 3.41 -6.29 -5.41
N PRO A 116 2.38 -5.50 -5.13
CA PRO A 116 2.21 -4.21 -5.77
C PRO A 116 3.28 -3.24 -5.25
N VAL A 117 3.99 -2.56 -6.15
CA VAL A 117 5.20 -1.81 -5.80
C VAL A 117 5.03 -0.30 -5.94
N ASP A 118 4.40 0.16 -7.00
CA ASP A 118 4.39 1.59 -7.32
C ASP A 118 3.01 2.05 -7.78
N VAL A 119 2.63 3.28 -7.43
CA VAL A 119 1.36 3.89 -7.87
C VAL A 119 1.64 5.23 -8.54
N ALA A 120 1.26 5.34 -9.78
CA ALA A 120 1.33 6.58 -10.57
C ALA A 120 -0.07 7.13 -10.84
N PHE A 121 -0.15 8.46 -10.99
CA PHE A 121 -1.40 9.17 -11.23
C PHE A 121 -1.34 9.92 -12.57
N ALA A 122 -2.30 9.63 -13.45
CA ALA A 122 -2.50 10.42 -14.65
C ALA A 122 -3.01 11.83 -14.32
N SER A 123 -2.91 12.75 -15.28
CA SER A 123 -3.42 14.11 -15.12
C SER A 123 -4.93 14.16 -14.88
N THR A 124 -5.66 13.15 -15.31
CA THR A 124 -7.10 12.95 -15.11
C THR A 124 -7.46 12.46 -13.70
N GLY A 125 -6.47 12.05 -12.90
CA GLY A 125 -6.66 11.44 -11.58
C GLY A 125 -6.74 9.91 -11.60
N GLU A 126 -6.71 9.29 -12.78
CA GLU A 126 -6.63 7.84 -12.91
C GLU A 126 -5.34 7.29 -12.28
N ARG A 127 -5.43 6.12 -11.68
CA ARG A 127 -4.33 5.47 -10.97
C ARG A 127 -3.86 4.25 -11.73
N PHE A 128 -2.55 4.13 -11.84
CA PHE A 128 -1.89 2.97 -12.42
C PHE A 128 -0.86 2.44 -11.42
N PHE A 129 -0.66 1.15 -11.41
CA PHE A 129 0.33 0.55 -10.53
C PHE A 129 1.08 -0.58 -11.22
N THR A 130 2.26 -0.90 -10.70
CA THR A 130 3.04 -2.05 -11.10
C THR A 130 2.90 -3.17 -10.08
N THR A 131 2.86 -4.40 -10.54
CA THR A 131 2.73 -5.57 -9.67
C THR A 131 3.23 -6.85 -10.32
N THR A 132 3.58 -7.80 -9.47
CA THR A 132 3.70 -9.21 -9.83
C THR A 132 2.39 -9.91 -9.55
N PHE A 133 1.88 -10.67 -10.51
CA PHE A 133 0.64 -11.44 -10.37
C PHE A 133 0.90 -12.83 -9.80
N LEU A 134 -0.02 -13.32 -8.97
CA LEU A 134 -0.03 -14.69 -8.48
C LEU A 134 -0.51 -15.66 -9.59
N GLN A 135 0.23 -15.74 -10.69
CA GLN A 135 -0.11 -16.60 -11.83
C GLN A 135 0.95 -17.69 -12.09
N HIS A 136 0.48 -18.91 -12.23
CA HIS A 136 1.28 -20.03 -12.67
C HIS A 136 0.59 -20.86 -13.76
N PRO A 137 1.31 -21.45 -14.70
CA PRO A 137 2.69 -21.12 -15.06
C PRO A 137 2.75 -19.73 -15.68
N ALA A 138 3.74 -18.97 -15.31
CA ALA A 138 3.80 -17.57 -15.70
C ALA A 138 4.04 -17.35 -17.20
N GLY A 139 4.61 -18.30 -17.89
CA GLY A 139 4.94 -18.13 -19.31
C GLY A 139 5.65 -16.81 -19.64
N GLY A 140 6.38 -16.23 -18.67
CA GLY A 140 7.01 -14.92 -18.76
C GLY A 140 6.07 -13.72 -18.62
N ARG A 141 4.82 -13.93 -18.19
CA ARG A 141 3.80 -12.87 -18.04
C ARG A 141 3.35 -12.72 -16.59
N ARG A 142 4.29 -12.57 -15.68
CA ARG A 142 4.01 -12.41 -14.24
C ARG A 142 3.77 -10.99 -13.83
N ASP A 143 4.39 -10.05 -14.51
CA ASP A 143 4.44 -8.64 -14.11
C ASP A 143 3.65 -7.79 -15.09
N GLY A 144 3.10 -6.68 -14.60
CA GLY A 144 2.30 -5.81 -15.44
C GLY A 144 2.07 -4.42 -14.84
N VAL A 145 1.55 -3.55 -15.68
CA VAL A 145 1.00 -2.24 -15.30
C VAL A 145 -0.50 -2.32 -15.38
N ILE A 146 -1.16 -1.95 -14.30
CA ILE A 146 -2.60 -2.11 -14.12
C ILE A 146 -3.27 -0.77 -13.87
N HIS A 147 -4.45 -0.57 -14.45
CA HIS A 147 -5.34 0.52 -14.09
C HIS A 147 -6.07 0.16 -12.79
N ALA A 148 -5.79 0.90 -11.71
CA ALA A 148 -6.36 0.65 -10.39
C ALA A 148 -7.76 1.27 -10.27
N ILE A 149 -8.77 0.55 -10.68
CA ILE A 149 -10.18 0.94 -10.52
C ILE A 149 -10.57 0.74 -9.05
N TYR A 150 -11.20 1.76 -8.45
CA TYR A 150 -11.64 1.70 -7.05
C TYR A 150 -12.58 0.51 -6.81
N GLY A 151 -12.26 -0.30 -5.81
CA GLY A 151 -12.98 -1.53 -5.50
C GLY A 151 -12.69 -2.69 -6.46
N GLY A 152 -11.78 -2.52 -7.42
CA GLY A 152 -11.37 -3.58 -8.35
C GLY A 152 -10.60 -4.69 -7.66
N VAL A 153 -10.79 -5.92 -8.14
CA VAL A 153 -10.02 -7.10 -7.77
C VAL A 153 -9.42 -7.68 -9.03
N TYR A 154 -8.10 -7.70 -9.11
CA TYR A 154 -7.37 -8.14 -10.29
C TYR A 154 -6.50 -9.36 -10.02
N GLY A 155 -6.02 -9.94 -11.09
CA GLY A 155 -5.11 -11.06 -11.06
C GLY A 155 -5.81 -12.39 -11.00
N LYS A 156 -5.08 -13.42 -10.65
CA LYS A 156 -5.55 -14.81 -10.58
C LYS A 156 -6.30 -15.04 -9.28
N GLN A 157 -7.35 -15.83 -9.34
CA GLN A 157 -7.97 -16.41 -8.14
C GLN A 157 -6.91 -17.16 -7.34
N HIS A 158 -6.81 -16.85 -6.06
CA HIS A 158 -5.82 -17.41 -5.16
C HIS A 158 -6.39 -17.54 -3.76
N GLY A 159 -5.96 -18.56 -3.00
CA GLY A 159 -6.46 -18.83 -1.65
C GLY A 159 -6.29 -17.69 -0.65
N VAL A 160 -5.37 -16.75 -0.86
CA VAL A 160 -5.26 -15.56 -0.01
C VAL A 160 -6.44 -14.60 -0.15
N LEU A 161 -7.26 -14.76 -1.20
CA LEU A 161 -8.47 -13.98 -1.42
C LEU A 161 -9.72 -14.67 -0.85
N ASP A 162 -9.62 -15.98 -0.56
CA ASP A 162 -10.76 -16.75 -0.11
C ASP A 162 -11.24 -16.27 1.27
N GLY A 163 -12.54 -16.01 1.36
CA GLY A 163 -13.15 -15.52 2.60
C GLY A 163 -12.88 -14.05 2.93
N HIS A 164 -12.24 -13.31 2.06
CA HIS A 164 -11.96 -11.89 2.30
C HIS A 164 -13.20 -11.03 2.01
N SER A 165 -13.71 -10.31 3.00
CA SER A 165 -14.95 -9.55 2.91
C SER A 165 -14.92 -8.38 1.92
N LEU A 166 -13.73 -7.87 1.59
CA LEU A 166 -13.54 -6.75 0.67
C LEU A 166 -13.23 -7.19 -0.76
N THR A 167 -13.18 -8.50 -1.03
CA THR A 167 -12.97 -9.00 -2.39
C THR A 167 -14.30 -9.13 -3.11
N GLY A 168 -14.43 -8.46 -4.25
CA GLY A 168 -15.51 -8.68 -5.18
C GLY A 168 -15.18 -9.78 -6.19
N SER A 169 -15.96 -9.86 -7.26
CA SER A 169 -15.63 -10.70 -8.42
C SER A 169 -14.33 -10.24 -9.05
N LEU A 170 -13.51 -11.20 -9.49
CA LEU A 170 -12.29 -10.89 -10.23
C LEU A 170 -12.63 -10.10 -11.51
N MET A 171 -11.91 -9.01 -11.72
CA MET A 171 -11.99 -8.27 -12.97
C MET A 171 -11.36 -9.09 -14.10
N PRO A 172 -11.93 -9.09 -15.30
CA PRO A 172 -11.31 -9.77 -16.44
C PRO A 172 -9.96 -9.12 -16.76
N VAL A 173 -8.96 -9.92 -16.93
CA VAL A 173 -7.67 -9.50 -17.47
C VAL A 173 -7.77 -9.54 -18.98
N LEU A 174 -7.63 -8.39 -19.63
CA LEU A 174 -7.66 -8.23 -21.08
C LEU A 174 -6.34 -8.70 -21.73
#